data_4a2209ccc86d6ca7c8bbb63612dc5487
#
_entry.id   4a2209ccc86d6ca7c8bbb63612dc5487
#
_cell.length_a   1.000
_cell.length_b   1.000
_cell.length_c   1.000
_cell.angle_alpha   90.00
_cell.angle_beta   90.00
_cell.angle_gamma   90.00
#
_symmetry.space_group_name_H-M   'P 1'
#
loop_
_entity.id
_entity.type
_entity.pdbx_description
1 polymer ?
#
loop_
_entity_poly.entity_id
_entity_poly.type
_entity_poly.pdbx_seq_one_letter_code
_entity_poly.pdbx_strand_id
1 'polypeptide(L)'
;YLNTTCSNNPAEIQERISVIMVYMMRTGEMLAEAKKILRKKKSDEIQNMIIRIAKENCLSAKVQNALLDSIAEDECYLVDRLDRLNASCTHQLDSLRSLLSYEKESLRLNKTGY
;
A
#
# COMPACT_ATOMS: atom_id res chain seq x y z
N TYR A 1 -3.46 14.33 0.22
CA TYR A 1 -4.35 14.29 -0.95
C TYR A 1 -5.47 13.27 -0.80
N LEU A 2 -5.14 12.06 -0.35
CA LEU A 2 -6.14 10.99 -0.17
C LEU A 2 -7.20 11.32 0.87
N ASN A 3 -6.90 12.19 1.81
CA ASN A 3 -7.82 12.63 2.85
C ASN A 3 -8.66 13.85 2.46
N THR A 4 -8.43 14.40 1.27
CA THR A 4 -9.16 15.55 0.76
C THR A 4 -10.51 15.10 0.17
N THR A 5 -11.58 15.78 0.54
CA THR A 5 -12.90 15.48 -0.02
C THR A 5 -12.97 15.85 -1.50
N CYS A 6 -13.72 15.08 -2.26
CA CYS A 6 -13.92 15.32 -3.69
C CYS A 6 -15.34 15.83 -3.93
N SER A 7 -15.51 16.78 -4.83
CA SER A 7 -16.81 17.23 -5.25
C SER A 7 -17.51 16.19 -6.13
N ASN A 8 -18.82 16.34 -6.31
CA ASN A 8 -19.61 15.42 -7.15
C ASN A 8 -19.59 15.79 -8.64
N ASN A 9 -18.75 16.77 -9.04
CA ASN A 9 -18.61 17.16 -10.44
C ASN A 9 -17.89 16.06 -11.22
N PRO A 10 -18.46 15.50 -12.31
CA PRO A 10 -17.82 14.42 -13.07
C PRO A 10 -16.41 14.74 -13.58
N ALA A 11 -16.16 15.98 -13.99
CA ALA A 11 -14.83 16.38 -14.46
C ALA A 11 -13.80 16.33 -13.34
N GLU A 12 -14.15 16.79 -12.14
CA GLU A 12 -13.28 16.74 -10.97
C GLU A 12 -13.05 15.30 -10.49
N ILE A 13 -14.10 14.46 -10.58
CA ILE A 13 -13.99 13.04 -10.23
C ILE A 13 -13.00 12.34 -11.18
N GLN A 14 -13.08 12.61 -12.49
CA GLN A 14 -12.15 12.04 -13.48
C GLN A 14 -10.73 12.49 -13.24
N GLU A 15 -10.52 13.76 -12.94
CA GLU A 15 -9.20 14.29 -12.60
C GLU A 15 -8.63 13.60 -11.36
N ARG A 16 -9.45 13.46 -10.33
CA ARG A 16 -9.03 12.80 -9.10
C ARG A 16 -8.70 11.33 -9.33
N ILE A 17 -9.46 10.62 -10.15
CA ILE A 17 -9.17 9.24 -10.55
C ILE A 17 -7.79 9.16 -11.19
N SER A 18 -7.50 10.06 -12.14
CA SER A 18 -6.20 10.08 -12.83
C SER A 18 -5.04 10.29 -11.86
N VAL A 19 -5.19 11.22 -10.92
CA VAL A 19 -4.15 11.51 -9.92
C VAL A 19 -3.95 10.33 -8.97
N ILE A 20 -5.04 9.71 -8.50
CA ILE A 20 -4.96 8.55 -7.60
C ILE A 20 -4.36 7.36 -8.31
N MET A 21 -4.63 7.15 -9.60
CA MET A 21 -4.00 6.09 -10.39
C MET A 21 -2.48 6.26 -10.42
N VAL A 22 -1.98 7.47 -10.58
CA VAL A 22 -0.53 7.75 -10.53
C VAL A 22 0.03 7.41 -9.14
N TYR A 23 -0.66 7.81 -8.07
CA TYR A 23 -0.23 7.47 -6.71
C TYR A 23 -0.24 5.97 -6.46
N MET A 24 -1.27 5.26 -6.97
CA MET A 24 -1.34 3.81 -6.84
C MET A 24 -0.18 3.12 -7.54
N MET A 25 0.18 3.55 -8.74
CA MET A 25 1.32 3.01 -9.47
C MET A 25 2.63 3.29 -8.73
N ARG A 26 2.82 4.51 -8.25
CA ARG A 26 4.03 4.90 -7.50
C ARG A 26 4.16 4.14 -6.19
N THR A 27 3.08 4.04 -5.42
CA THR A 27 3.11 3.28 -4.17
C THR A 27 3.34 1.79 -4.42
N GLY A 28 2.81 1.25 -5.51
CA GLY A 28 3.07 -0.13 -5.93
C GLY A 28 4.54 -0.37 -6.25
N GLU A 29 5.17 0.53 -7.00
CA GLU A 29 6.61 0.46 -7.31
C GLU A 29 7.47 0.60 -6.04
N MET A 30 7.14 1.56 -5.18
CA MET A 30 7.82 1.75 -3.91
C MET A 30 7.67 0.53 -3.00
N LEU A 31 6.50 -0.09 -2.99
CA LEU A 31 6.23 -1.30 -2.21
C LEU A 31 7.11 -2.46 -2.70
N ALA A 32 7.20 -2.65 -4.01
CA ALA A 32 8.06 -3.69 -4.59
C ALA A 32 9.52 -3.47 -4.23
N GLU A 33 10.00 -2.24 -4.31
CA GLU A 33 11.36 -1.87 -3.94
C GLU A 33 11.62 -2.07 -2.45
N ALA A 34 10.68 -1.65 -1.59
CA ALA A 34 10.76 -1.84 -0.15
C ALA A 34 10.81 -3.32 0.24
N LYS A 35 10.00 -4.16 -0.41
CA LYS A 35 10.03 -5.62 -0.21
C LYS A 35 11.37 -6.22 -0.62
N LYS A 36 11.96 -5.74 -1.69
CA LYS A 36 13.30 -6.18 -2.14
C LYS A 36 14.36 -5.83 -1.12
N ILE A 37 14.34 -4.61 -0.59
CA ILE A 37 15.27 -4.17 0.46
C ILE A 37 15.09 -5.02 1.71
N LEU A 38 13.85 -5.28 2.12
CA LEU A 38 13.54 -6.11 3.27
C LEU A 38 14.09 -7.54 3.10
N ARG A 39 13.94 -8.13 1.92
CA ARG A 39 14.48 -9.47 1.63
C ARG A 39 16.00 -9.49 1.72
N LYS A 40 16.66 -8.43 1.26
CA LYS A 40 18.13 -8.33 1.36
C LYS A 40 18.59 -8.25 2.81
N LYS A 41 17.88 -7.49 3.64
CA LYS A 41 18.19 -7.40 5.08
C LYS A 41 17.95 -8.71 5.82
N LYS A 42 16.95 -9.49 5.39
CA LYS A 42 16.67 -10.83 5.91
C LYS A 42 17.34 -11.93 5.06
N SER A 43 18.49 -11.63 4.44
CA SER A 43 19.20 -12.60 3.61
C SER A 43 19.64 -13.83 4.42
N ASP A 44 19.84 -14.95 3.71
CA ASP A 44 20.24 -16.21 4.32
C ASP A 44 21.50 -16.10 5.18
N GLU A 45 22.44 -15.27 4.76
CA GLU A 45 23.68 -15.03 5.50
C GLU A 45 23.42 -14.43 6.88
N ILE A 46 22.56 -13.39 6.94
CA ILE A 46 22.18 -12.75 8.19
C ILE A 46 21.37 -13.71 9.07
N GLN A 47 20.42 -14.44 8.47
CA GLN A 47 19.63 -15.43 9.18
C GLN A 47 20.51 -16.52 9.80
N ASN A 48 21.44 -17.05 9.03
CA ASN A 48 22.38 -18.09 9.51
C ASN A 48 23.26 -17.58 10.65
N MET A 49 23.70 -16.34 10.56
CA MET A 49 24.49 -15.72 11.64
C MET A 49 23.69 -15.61 12.93
N ILE A 50 22.44 -15.17 12.85
CA ILE A 50 21.56 -15.03 14.01
C ILE A 50 21.22 -16.39 14.60
N ILE A 51 20.92 -17.39 13.77
CA ILE A 51 20.63 -18.76 14.22
C ILE A 51 21.85 -19.32 14.97
N ARG A 52 23.04 -19.11 14.46
CA ARG A 52 24.28 -19.57 15.11
C ARG A 52 24.48 -18.90 16.47
N ILE A 53 24.33 -17.58 16.54
CA ILE A 53 24.44 -16.83 17.79
C ILE A 53 23.37 -17.29 18.80
N ALA A 54 22.14 -17.50 18.32
CA ALA A 54 21.04 -17.96 19.16
C ALA A 54 21.29 -19.36 19.72
N LYS A 55 21.85 -20.27 18.93
CA LYS A 55 22.22 -21.62 19.40
C LYS A 55 23.33 -21.59 20.47
N GLU A 56 24.34 -20.75 20.27
CA GLU A 56 25.40 -20.57 21.23
C GLU A 56 24.88 -20.06 22.58
N ASN A 57 23.85 -19.24 22.57
CA ASN A 57 23.23 -18.67 23.76
C ASN A 57 21.96 -19.41 24.21
N CYS A 58 21.63 -20.55 23.61
CA CYS A 58 20.46 -21.36 23.95
C CYS A 58 19.14 -20.59 23.88
N LEU A 59 18.97 -19.72 22.89
CA LEU A 59 17.76 -18.93 22.73
C LEU A 59 16.64 -19.75 22.09
N SER A 60 15.39 -19.49 22.52
CA SER A 60 14.22 -20.14 21.94
C SER A 60 13.95 -19.67 20.50
N ALA A 61 13.17 -20.47 19.73
CA ALA A 61 12.77 -20.12 18.38
C ALA A 61 12.00 -18.79 18.34
N LYS A 62 11.20 -18.52 19.35
CA LYS A 62 10.44 -17.26 19.46
C LYS A 62 11.38 -16.05 19.57
N VAL A 63 12.43 -16.17 20.38
CA VAL A 63 13.43 -15.10 20.54
C VAL A 63 14.26 -14.94 19.26
N GLN A 64 14.61 -16.04 18.58
CA GLN A 64 15.32 -16.00 17.31
C GLN A 64 14.51 -15.23 16.26
N ASN A 65 13.22 -15.51 16.14
CA ASN A 65 12.32 -14.82 15.20
C ASN A 65 12.18 -13.32 15.56
N ALA A 66 12.11 -13.00 16.84
CA ALA A 66 12.05 -11.62 17.30
C ALA A 66 13.33 -10.85 16.95
N LEU A 67 14.48 -11.48 17.04
CA LEU A 67 15.77 -10.89 16.64
C LEU A 67 15.83 -10.65 15.13
N LEU A 68 15.38 -11.61 14.33
CA LEU A 68 15.31 -11.47 12.88
C LEU A 68 14.40 -10.30 12.48
N ASP A 69 13.24 -10.19 13.12
CA ASP A 69 12.31 -9.11 12.83
C ASP A 69 12.85 -7.74 13.26
N SER A 70 13.60 -7.67 14.38
CA SER A 70 14.16 -6.41 14.86
C SER A 70 15.23 -5.83 13.93
N ILE A 71 15.95 -6.67 13.20
CA ILE A 71 16.99 -6.23 12.25
C ILE A 71 16.39 -5.43 11.11
N ALA A 72 15.18 -5.78 10.68
CA ALA A 72 14.51 -5.17 9.54
C ALA A 72 13.23 -4.43 9.96
N GLU A 73 13.17 -3.95 11.20
CA GLU A 73 11.98 -3.31 11.75
C GLU A 73 11.55 -2.10 10.92
N ASP A 74 12.49 -1.22 10.58
CA ASP A 74 12.19 -0.03 9.78
C ASP A 74 11.68 -0.38 8.39
N GLU A 75 12.28 -1.39 7.78
CA GLU A 75 11.89 -1.86 6.44
C GLU A 75 10.53 -2.55 6.47
N CYS A 76 10.24 -3.32 7.51
CA CYS A 76 8.91 -3.91 7.73
C CYS A 76 7.85 -2.82 7.89
N TYR A 77 8.14 -1.80 8.67
CA TYR A 77 7.25 -0.66 8.85
C TYR A 77 6.98 0.06 7.54
N LEU A 78 8.02 0.29 6.75
CA LEU A 78 7.89 0.94 5.44
C LEU A 78 7.02 0.11 4.49
N VAL A 79 7.24 -1.21 4.43
CA VAL A 79 6.44 -2.12 3.62
C VAL A 79 4.96 -2.04 4.02
N ASP A 80 4.68 -2.12 5.31
CA ASP A 80 3.31 -2.07 5.81
C ASP A 80 2.63 -0.74 5.49
N ARG A 81 3.36 0.36 5.61
CA ARG A 81 2.84 1.69 5.30
C ARG A 81 2.52 1.84 3.81
N LEU A 82 3.43 1.40 2.95
CA LEU A 82 3.24 1.46 1.50
C LEU A 82 2.09 0.55 1.06
N ASP A 83 1.96 -0.61 1.67
CA ASP A 83 0.86 -1.53 1.39
C ASP A 83 -0.50 -0.89 1.73
N ARG A 84 -0.60 -0.24 2.89
CA ARG A 84 -1.81 0.49 3.29
C ARG A 84 -2.12 1.65 2.37
N LEU A 85 -1.12 2.42 1.96
CA LEU A 85 -1.31 3.53 1.02
C LEU A 85 -1.80 3.02 -0.34
N ASN A 86 -1.22 1.94 -0.84
CA ASN A 86 -1.64 1.33 -2.10
C ASN A 86 -3.09 0.82 -2.01
N ALA A 87 -3.45 0.14 -0.93
CA ALA A 87 -4.81 -0.32 -0.68
C ALA A 87 -5.81 0.84 -0.59
N SER A 88 -5.42 1.94 0.07
CA SER A 88 -6.25 3.14 0.16
C SER A 88 -6.49 3.75 -1.22
N CYS A 89 -5.48 3.79 -2.09
CA CYS A 89 -5.65 4.24 -3.48
C CYS A 89 -6.66 3.37 -4.22
N THR A 90 -6.58 2.05 -4.07
CA THR A 90 -7.51 1.11 -4.70
C THR A 90 -8.94 1.35 -4.24
N HIS A 91 -9.16 1.48 -2.94
CA HIS A 91 -10.48 1.75 -2.38
C HIS A 91 -11.06 3.07 -2.86
N GLN A 92 -10.24 4.11 -2.90
CA GLN A 92 -10.69 5.42 -3.38
C GLN A 92 -11.00 5.41 -4.87
N LEU A 93 -10.22 4.68 -5.68
CA LEU A 93 -10.51 4.50 -7.10
C LEU A 93 -11.87 3.83 -7.33
N ASP A 94 -12.15 2.76 -6.58
CA ASP A 94 -13.42 2.05 -6.69
C ASP A 94 -14.59 2.94 -6.31
N SER A 95 -14.45 3.70 -5.21
CA SER A 95 -15.47 4.65 -4.77
C SER A 95 -15.69 5.76 -5.79
N LEU A 96 -14.63 6.31 -6.37
CA LEU A 96 -14.73 7.38 -7.36
C LEU A 96 -15.33 6.89 -8.67
N ARG A 97 -15.01 5.68 -9.10
CA ARG A 97 -15.60 5.07 -10.29
C ARG A 97 -17.12 4.86 -10.11
N SER A 98 -17.53 4.40 -8.94
CA SER A 98 -18.94 4.24 -8.60
C SER A 98 -19.66 5.59 -8.58
N LEU A 99 -19.06 6.60 -7.98
CA LEU A 99 -19.60 7.96 -7.94
C LEU A 99 -19.70 8.55 -9.34
N LEU A 100 -18.69 8.38 -10.16
CA LEU A 100 -18.68 8.86 -11.54
C LEU A 100 -19.80 8.21 -12.36
N SER A 101 -20.00 6.91 -12.22
CA SER A 101 -21.09 6.19 -12.90
C SER A 101 -22.46 6.71 -12.46
N TYR A 102 -22.64 6.95 -11.18
CA TYR A 102 -23.88 7.51 -10.63
C TYR A 102 -24.13 8.91 -11.20
N GLU A 103 -23.14 9.78 -11.22
CA GLU A 103 -23.28 11.15 -11.73
C GLU A 103 -23.57 11.17 -13.23
N LYS A 104 -22.94 10.29 -14.01
CA LYS A 104 -23.20 10.16 -15.44
C LYS A 104 -24.64 9.68 -15.70
N GLU A 105 -25.12 8.71 -14.93
CA GLU A 105 -26.47 8.20 -15.05
C GLU A 105 -27.50 9.29 -14.68
N SER A 106 -27.25 10.03 -13.62
CA SER A 106 -28.08 11.15 -13.20
C SER A 106 -28.18 12.23 -14.28
N LEU A 107 -27.07 12.59 -14.91
CA LEU A 107 -27.05 13.53 -16.03
C LEU A 107 -27.81 12.99 -17.24
N ARG A 108 -27.67 11.73 -17.55
CA ARG A 108 -28.40 11.07 -18.65
C ARG A 108 -29.90 11.12 -18.42
N LEU A 109 -30.35 10.79 -17.21
CA LEU A 109 -31.77 10.82 -16.84
C LEU A 109 -32.32 12.23 -16.91
N ASN A 110 -31.59 13.23 -16.44
CA ASN A 110 -32.01 14.63 -16.52
C ASN A 110 -32.11 15.11 -17.97
N LYS A 111 -31.28 14.60 -18.85
CA LYS A 111 -31.25 14.96 -20.26
C LYS A 111 -32.38 14.32 -21.04
N THR A 112 -32.77 13.09 -20.71
CA THR A 112 -33.78 12.32 -21.42
C THR A 112 -35.15 12.39 -20.76
N GLY A 113 -35.19 12.69 -19.46
CA GLY A 113 -36.39 12.68 -18.67
C GLY A 113 -37.11 14.00 -18.59
N TYR A 114 -36.67 15.03 -19.19
CA TYR A 114 -37.26 16.38 -19.07
C TYR A 114 -36.46 17.37 -18.29
#